data_b97803f1ecb5770941d71da15510f7e8
#
_entry.id   b97803f1ecb5770941d71da15510f7e8
#
_cell.length_a   1.000
_cell.length_b   1.000
_cell.length_c   1.000
_cell.angle_alpha   90.00
_cell.angle_beta   90.00
_cell.angle_gamma   90.00
#
_symmetry.space_group_name_H-M   'P 1'
#
loop_
_entity.id
_entity.type
_entity.pdbx_description
1 polymer ?
#
loop_
_entity_poly.entity_id
_entity_poly.type
_entity_poly.pdbx_seq_one_letter_code
_entity_poly.pdbx_strand_id
1 'polypeptide(L)'
;MTDAAAVITDVHANLPALQAALRRIDDLGIDHVYCGGDLVGYGPHPNEVCTLIAERQIPTIYGNYDYAIARDEHDCGCAYVTPHERELGQLSVEWTLTHTEQAAKDFLRGLSFDLRFPVGAVNVHLVHGSPRKVNEYLFVDKPASLYERLAAAESDPVLAFGHTHKPWAREFGGVLFINCGSVGKPKDGDPRAAFAILHPAREKVQVTIDRADYDAGAVAAQVRSAGLPGEYAEKLLLAA
;
A
#
# COMPACT_ATOMS: atom_id res chain seq x y z
N MET A 1 -3.33 -3.08 26.13
CA MET A 1 -3.06 -3.38 24.70
C MET A 1 -4.40 -3.29 23.99
N THR A 2 -4.47 -2.53 22.94
CA THR A 2 -5.70 -2.41 22.14
C THR A 2 -5.72 -3.57 21.15
N ASP A 3 -6.87 -4.28 21.02
CA ASP A 3 -7.04 -5.33 19.98
C ASP A 3 -7.19 -4.70 18.57
N ALA A 4 -6.80 -3.43 18.42
CA ALA A 4 -6.82 -2.72 17.15
C ALA A 4 -5.63 -3.14 16.28
N ALA A 5 -5.82 -3.13 14.97
CA ALA A 5 -4.77 -3.37 14.00
C ALA A 5 -4.59 -2.18 13.05
N ALA A 6 -3.35 -1.90 12.66
CA ALA A 6 -3.03 -0.94 11.61
C ALA A 6 -2.72 -1.67 10.30
N VAL A 7 -3.22 -1.16 9.19
CA VAL A 7 -2.92 -1.65 7.84
C VAL A 7 -2.29 -0.52 7.04
N ILE A 8 -1.00 -0.69 6.74
CA ILE A 8 -0.23 0.19 5.84
C ILE A 8 -0.18 -0.45 4.44
N THR A 9 -0.05 0.34 3.39
CA THR A 9 0.05 -0.14 2.01
C THR A 9 0.71 0.90 1.11
N ASP A 10 1.17 0.51 -0.07
CA ASP A 10 1.68 1.42 -1.09
C ASP A 10 2.76 2.37 -0.55
N VAL A 11 3.82 1.77 0.01
CA VAL A 11 4.95 2.48 0.64
C VAL A 11 5.87 3.12 -0.40
N HIS A 12 6.03 2.45 -1.55
CA HIS A 12 6.71 2.97 -2.72
C HIS A 12 8.08 3.60 -2.42
N ALA A 13 8.93 2.83 -1.75
CA ALA A 13 10.31 3.23 -1.43
C ALA A 13 10.43 4.62 -0.76
N ASN A 14 9.37 5.09 -0.08
CA ASN A 14 9.34 6.33 0.69
C ASN A 14 9.62 6.03 2.17
N LEU A 15 10.91 5.84 2.48
CA LEU A 15 11.35 5.51 3.84
C LEU A 15 10.93 6.54 4.90
N PRO A 16 11.05 7.88 4.69
CA PRO A 16 10.60 8.85 5.68
C PRO A 16 9.10 8.77 5.98
N ALA A 17 8.26 8.52 4.98
CA ALA A 17 6.81 8.35 5.17
C ALA A 17 6.50 7.07 5.95
N LEU A 18 7.16 5.95 5.62
CA LEU A 18 7.01 4.69 6.37
C LEU A 18 7.42 4.86 7.84
N GLN A 19 8.56 5.48 8.10
CA GLN A 19 9.03 5.75 9.46
C GLN A 19 8.05 6.64 10.24
N ALA A 20 7.46 7.65 9.59
CA ALA A 20 6.47 8.52 10.23
C ALA A 20 5.17 7.76 10.55
N ALA A 21 4.68 6.94 9.61
CA ALA A 21 3.50 6.11 9.82
C ALA A 21 3.71 5.11 10.97
N LEU A 22 4.86 4.41 11.00
CA LEU A 22 5.17 3.45 12.05
C LEU A 22 5.31 4.13 13.43
N ARG A 23 5.98 5.29 13.52
CA ARG A 23 6.02 6.06 14.78
C ARG A 23 4.62 6.46 15.24
N ARG A 24 3.77 6.93 14.33
CA ARG A 24 2.39 7.30 14.66
C ARG A 24 1.58 6.10 15.18
N ILE A 25 1.76 4.92 14.60
CA ILE A 25 1.13 3.67 15.02
C ILE A 25 1.65 3.26 16.42
N ASP A 26 2.96 3.35 16.64
CA ASP A 26 3.59 3.08 17.94
C ASP A 26 3.05 4.05 19.04
N ASP A 27 2.93 5.36 18.72
CA ASP A 27 2.39 6.38 19.63
C ASP A 27 0.90 6.14 19.99
N LEU A 28 0.16 5.49 19.11
CA LEU A 28 -1.23 5.08 19.35
C LEU A 28 -1.34 3.78 20.18
N GLY A 29 -0.22 3.12 20.48
CA GLY A 29 -0.16 1.87 21.22
C GLY A 29 -0.76 0.69 20.46
N ILE A 30 -0.63 0.67 19.12
CA ILE A 30 -1.11 -0.40 18.26
C ILE A 30 0.05 -1.35 17.96
N ASP A 31 -0.01 -2.57 18.48
CA ASP A 31 1.04 -3.57 18.34
C ASP A 31 0.88 -4.43 17.06
N HIS A 32 -0.33 -4.53 16.52
CA HIS A 32 -0.64 -5.34 15.34
C HIS A 32 -0.59 -4.49 14.08
N VAL A 33 0.48 -4.63 13.29
CA VAL A 33 0.66 -3.92 12.02
C VAL A 33 0.74 -4.93 10.88
N TYR A 34 0.03 -4.65 9.78
CA TYR A 34 0.04 -5.46 8.55
C TYR A 34 0.33 -4.59 7.35
N CYS A 35 0.98 -5.14 6.33
CA CYS A 35 1.32 -4.40 5.12
C CYS A 35 0.71 -5.02 3.86
N GLY A 36 -0.05 -4.21 3.13
CA GLY A 36 -0.72 -4.56 1.88
C GLY A 36 0.14 -4.48 0.61
N GLY A 37 1.47 -4.42 0.75
CA GLY A 37 2.39 -4.48 -0.39
C GLY A 37 2.68 -3.14 -1.06
N ASP A 38 3.30 -3.23 -2.24
CA ASP A 38 3.93 -2.14 -2.99
C ASP A 38 4.94 -1.38 -2.11
N LEU A 39 5.90 -2.16 -1.59
CA LEU A 39 7.02 -1.64 -0.80
C LEU A 39 7.97 -0.82 -1.66
N VAL A 40 8.18 -1.23 -2.91
CA VAL A 40 9.14 -0.62 -3.84
C VAL A 40 8.44 0.15 -4.97
N GLY A 41 9.24 0.79 -5.83
CA GLY A 41 8.76 1.60 -6.94
C GLY A 41 8.58 3.07 -6.59
N TYR A 42 8.70 3.94 -7.58
CA TYR A 42 8.52 5.40 -7.53
C TYR A 42 9.47 6.19 -6.62
N GLY A 43 9.85 5.66 -5.48
CA GLY A 43 10.67 6.34 -4.48
C GLY A 43 12.12 5.85 -4.46
N PRO A 44 13.01 6.55 -3.70
CA PRO A 44 14.46 6.36 -3.80
C PRO A 44 15.05 5.34 -2.81
N HIS A 45 14.26 4.72 -1.91
CA HIS A 45 14.78 3.88 -0.83
C HIS A 45 14.20 2.44 -0.83
N PRO A 46 14.29 1.66 -1.94
CA PRO A 46 13.68 0.33 -2.02
C PRO A 46 14.26 -0.65 -1.00
N ASN A 47 15.58 -0.63 -0.79
CA ASN A 47 16.27 -1.57 0.08
C ASN A 47 15.99 -1.31 1.57
N GLU A 48 16.05 -0.05 1.96
CA GLU A 48 15.84 0.39 3.34
C GLU A 48 14.38 0.17 3.78
N VAL A 49 13.42 0.34 2.87
CA VAL A 49 12.00 0.03 3.14
C VAL A 49 11.82 -1.47 3.37
N CYS A 50 12.36 -2.32 2.49
CA CYS A 50 12.31 -3.78 2.67
C CYS A 50 12.97 -4.20 3.98
N THR A 51 14.14 -3.62 4.29
CA THR A 51 14.88 -3.91 5.54
C THR A 51 14.06 -3.54 6.76
N LEU A 52 13.48 -2.33 6.80
CA LEU A 52 12.69 -1.86 7.95
C LEU A 52 11.43 -2.73 8.16
N ILE A 53 10.74 -3.12 7.11
CA ILE A 53 9.57 -4.02 7.20
C ILE A 53 9.99 -5.39 7.76
N ALA A 54 11.11 -5.94 7.27
CA ALA A 54 11.64 -7.23 7.75
C ALA A 54 12.09 -7.16 9.22
N GLU A 55 12.85 -6.13 9.61
CA GLU A 55 13.31 -5.91 10.99
C GLU A 55 12.17 -5.74 11.99
N ARG A 56 11.10 -5.02 11.59
CA ARG A 56 9.88 -4.84 12.37
C ARG A 56 8.98 -6.10 12.35
N GLN A 57 9.34 -7.12 11.57
CA GLN A 57 8.59 -8.37 11.42
C GLN A 57 7.11 -8.14 11.05
N ILE A 58 6.84 -7.15 10.20
CA ILE A 58 5.49 -6.80 9.78
C ILE A 58 5.00 -7.84 8.76
N PRO A 59 3.92 -8.61 9.04
CA PRO A 59 3.33 -9.50 8.06
C PRO A 59 2.91 -8.73 6.82
N THR A 60 3.44 -9.13 5.67
CA THR A 60 3.36 -8.36 4.41
C THR A 60 2.98 -9.26 3.26
N ILE A 61 2.11 -8.76 2.38
CA ILE A 61 1.82 -9.35 1.08
C ILE A 61 2.54 -8.58 -0.03
N TYR A 62 2.71 -9.20 -1.22
CA TYR A 62 3.27 -8.45 -2.34
C TYR A 62 2.22 -7.57 -3.03
N GLY A 63 2.63 -6.38 -3.47
CA GLY A 63 1.92 -5.59 -4.46
C GLY A 63 2.41 -5.91 -5.88
N ASN A 64 1.87 -5.22 -6.87
CA ASN A 64 2.26 -5.45 -8.26
C ASN A 64 3.71 -5.01 -8.57
N TYR A 65 4.19 -3.93 -7.94
CA TYR A 65 5.61 -3.57 -8.05
C TYR A 65 6.51 -4.61 -7.39
N ASP A 66 6.19 -5.04 -6.18
CA ASP A 66 6.98 -6.05 -5.46
C ASP A 66 7.09 -7.34 -6.26
N TYR A 67 5.97 -7.79 -6.84
CA TYR A 67 5.92 -8.98 -7.68
C TYR A 67 6.82 -8.87 -8.91
N ALA A 68 6.74 -7.74 -9.63
CA ALA A 68 7.53 -7.52 -10.83
C ALA A 68 9.04 -7.39 -10.52
N ILE A 69 9.41 -6.56 -9.53
CA ILE A 69 10.81 -6.31 -9.16
C ILE A 69 11.48 -7.58 -8.62
N ALA A 70 10.76 -8.37 -7.80
CA ALA A 70 11.27 -9.63 -7.28
C ALA A 70 11.62 -10.66 -8.36
N ARG A 71 11.02 -10.54 -9.55
CA ARG A 71 11.16 -11.48 -10.68
C ARG A 71 11.91 -10.90 -11.88
N ASP A 72 12.47 -9.69 -11.70
CA ASP A 72 13.15 -8.96 -12.77
C ASP A 72 12.25 -8.70 -14.00
N GLU A 73 10.93 -8.54 -13.76
CA GLU A 73 9.98 -8.20 -14.80
C GLU A 73 10.01 -6.69 -15.09
N HIS A 74 10.00 -6.32 -16.37
CA HIS A 74 10.05 -4.93 -16.84
C HIS A 74 8.67 -4.25 -16.95
N ASP A 75 7.61 -4.91 -16.48
CA ASP A 75 6.25 -4.38 -16.43
C ASP A 75 5.58 -4.75 -15.13
N CYS A 76 5.18 -3.77 -14.33
CA CYS A 76 4.44 -3.96 -13.09
C CYS A 76 2.92 -4.13 -13.30
N GLY A 77 2.44 -4.12 -14.54
CA GLY A 77 1.03 -4.29 -14.88
C GLY A 77 0.14 -3.11 -14.47
N CYS A 78 0.71 -1.91 -14.27
CA CYS A 78 -0.05 -0.70 -13.97
C CYS A 78 -0.87 -0.24 -15.17
N ALA A 79 -2.10 0.26 -14.93
CA ALA A 79 -2.91 0.86 -15.97
C ALA A 79 -2.49 2.32 -16.18
N TYR A 80 -1.92 2.61 -17.36
CA TYR A 80 -1.57 3.96 -17.80
C TYR A 80 -2.55 4.45 -18.84
N VAL A 81 -3.03 5.68 -18.69
CA VAL A 81 -4.04 6.28 -19.59
C VAL A 81 -3.36 6.93 -20.80
N THR A 82 -2.21 7.56 -20.58
CA THR A 82 -1.48 8.28 -21.62
C THR A 82 -0.14 7.62 -21.97
N PRO A 83 0.41 7.85 -23.18
CA PRO A 83 1.76 7.42 -23.53
C PRO A 83 2.84 7.97 -22.56
N HIS A 84 2.67 9.22 -22.13
CA HIS A 84 3.59 9.84 -21.17
C HIS A 84 3.57 9.17 -19.79
N GLU A 85 2.39 8.84 -19.28
CA GLU A 85 2.30 8.06 -18.00
C GLU A 85 2.94 6.69 -18.13
N ARG A 86 2.81 6.03 -19.30
CA ARG A 86 3.47 4.75 -19.57
C ARG A 86 4.98 4.90 -19.57
N GLU A 87 5.51 5.94 -20.22
CA GLU A 87 6.94 6.24 -20.25
C GLU A 87 7.48 6.47 -18.81
N LEU A 88 6.81 7.30 -18.02
CA LEU A 88 7.18 7.54 -16.62
C LEU A 88 7.13 6.25 -15.80
N GLY A 89 6.09 5.43 -15.97
CA GLY A 89 5.97 4.14 -15.30
C GLY A 89 7.12 3.21 -15.64
N GLN A 90 7.50 3.14 -16.93
CA GLN A 90 8.64 2.34 -17.40
C GLN A 90 9.94 2.82 -16.77
N LEU A 91 10.20 4.14 -16.75
CA LEU A 91 11.38 4.70 -16.10
C LEU A 91 11.44 4.35 -14.60
N SER A 92 10.29 4.36 -13.91
CA SER A 92 10.23 3.93 -12.51
C SER A 92 10.59 2.46 -12.32
N VAL A 93 10.05 1.57 -13.15
CA VAL A 93 10.34 0.13 -13.08
C VAL A 93 11.81 -0.13 -13.35
N GLU A 94 12.38 0.43 -14.41
CA GLU A 94 13.80 0.26 -14.77
C GLU A 94 14.74 0.78 -13.68
N TRP A 95 14.43 1.97 -13.13
CA TRP A 95 15.19 2.52 -12.01
C TRP A 95 15.13 1.59 -10.80
N THR A 96 13.94 1.14 -10.44
CA THR A 96 13.73 0.27 -9.28
C THR A 96 14.43 -1.08 -9.47
N LEU A 97 14.35 -1.70 -10.66
CA LEU A 97 15.05 -2.95 -10.97
C LEU A 97 16.56 -2.84 -10.75
N THR A 98 17.15 -1.71 -11.16
CA THR A 98 18.60 -1.50 -11.09
C THR A 98 19.10 -1.10 -9.71
N HIS A 99 18.22 -0.55 -8.84
CA HIS A 99 18.58 -0.05 -7.51
C HIS A 99 18.07 -0.94 -6.37
N THR A 100 17.29 -1.98 -6.66
CA THR A 100 16.88 -2.97 -5.66
C THR A 100 17.91 -4.08 -5.58
N GLU A 101 18.55 -4.22 -4.43
CA GLU A 101 19.56 -5.23 -4.14
C GLU A 101 18.96 -6.64 -4.11
N GLN A 102 19.80 -7.65 -4.33
CA GLN A 102 19.36 -9.04 -4.36
C GLN A 102 18.67 -9.48 -3.06
N ALA A 103 19.18 -9.03 -1.91
CA ALA A 103 18.59 -9.36 -0.61
C ALA A 103 17.13 -8.83 -0.49
N ALA A 104 16.87 -7.61 -0.97
CA ALA A 104 15.53 -7.05 -1.02
C ALA A 104 14.63 -7.79 -2.02
N LYS A 105 15.15 -8.14 -3.22
CA LYS A 105 14.42 -8.96 -4.20
C LYS A 105 14.07 -10.34 -3.62
N ASP A 106 14.97 -10.97 -2.88
CA ASP A 106 14.72 -12.28 -2.25
C ASP A 106 13.66 -12.17 -1.14
N PHE A 107 13.67 -11.10 -0.34
CA PHE A 107 12.60 -10.79 0.61
C PHE A 107 11.25 -10.63 -0.09
N LEU A 108 11.17 -9.80 -1.12
CA LEU A 108 9.95 -9.58 -1.90
C LEU A 108 9.42 -10.87 -2.55
N ARG A 109 10.32 -11.74 -3.01
CA ARG A 109 9.96 -13.04 -3.62
C ARG A 109 9.30 -13.99 -2.63
N GLY A 110 9.61 -13.84 -1.34
CA GLY A 110 9.04 -14.63 -0.25
C GLY A 110 7.64 -14.19 0.20
N LEU A 111 7.15 -13.04 -0.27
CA LEU A 111 5.83 -12.51 0.12
C LEU A 111 4.68 -13.31 -0.51
N SER A 112 3.55 -13.41 0.18
CA SER A 112 2.33 -14.06 -0.30
C SER A 112 1.43 -13.09 -1.09
N PHE A 113 0.44 -13.65 -1.80
CA PHE A 113 -0.57 -12.87 -2.53
C PHE A 113 -1.57 -12.18 -1.61
N ASP A 114 -1.97 -12.88 -0.55
CA ASP A 114 -2.94 -12.43 0.44
C ASP A 114 -2.56 -12.89 1.84
N LEU A 115 -3.18 -12.32 2.83
CA LEU A 115 -3.13 -12.84 4.18
C LEU A 115 -4.45 -12.58 4.92
N ARG A 116 -4.69 -13.34 5.99
CA ARG A 116 -5.85 -13.19 6.86
C ARG A 116 -5.40 -13.02 8.30
N PHE A 117 -6.06 -12.09 9.01
CA PHE A 117 -5.75 -11.82 10.40
C PHE A 117 -7.00 -11.41 11.18
N PRO A 118 -7.06 -11.66 12.49
CA PRO A 118 -8.17 -11.27 13.32
C PRO A 118 -8.07 -9.82 13.80
N VAL A 119 -9.21 -9.14 13.90
CA VAL A 119 -9.40 -7.89 14.63
C VAL A 119 -10.57 -8.12 15.61
N GLY A 120 -10.26 -8.41 16.88
CA GLY A 120 -11.23 -8.95 17.82
C GLY A 120 -11.77 -10.30 17.34
N ALA A 121 -13.09 -10.42 17.21
CA ALA A 121 -13.76 -11.65 16.72
C ALA A 121 -13.92 -11.70 15.19
N VAL A 122 -13.44 -10.71 14.46
CA VAL A 122 -13.68 -10.54 13.02
C VAL A 122 -12.42 -10.85 12.24
N ASN A 123 -12.49 -11.71 11.22
CA ASN A 123 -11.40 -11.92 10.29
C ASN A 123 -11.36 -10.84 9.22
N VAL A 124 -10.17 -10.39 8.91
CA VAL A 124 -9.85 -9.47 7.83
C VAL A 124 -9.06 -10.20 6.76
N HIS A 125 -9.52 -10.14 5.52
CA HIS A 125 -8.78 -10.57 4.34
C HIS A 125 -8.04 -9.37 3.76
N LEU A 126 -6.71 -9.44 3.67
CA LEU A 126 -5.87 -8.40 3.10
C LEU A 126 -5.33 -8.86 1.74
N VAL A 127 -5.56 -8.04 0.73
CA VAL A 127 -5.05 -8.21 -0.64
C VAL A 127 -4.45 -6.88 -1.11
N HIS A 128 -3.64 -6.87 -2.17
CA HIS A 128 -3.14 -5.60 -2.68
C HIS A 128 -4.19 -4.87 -3.54
N GLY A 129 -4.62 -5.45 -4.64
CA GLY A 129 -5.64 -4.88 -5.53
C GLY A 129 -7.03 -5.48 -5.29
N SER A 130 -7.19 -6.78 -5.55
CA SER A 130 -8.42 -7.53 -5.30
C SER A 130 -8.12 -9.01 -5.03
N PRO A 131 -9.10 -9.80 -4.50
CA PRO A 131 -8.93 -11.25 -4.35
C PRO A 131 -8.68 -11.99 -5.66
N ARG A 132 -8.93 -11.34 -6.81
CA ARG A 132 -8.80 -11.96 -8.15
C ARG A 132 -7.48 -11.59 -8.82
N LYS A 133 -6.97 -10.37 -8.55
CA LYS A 133 -5.80 -9.82 -9.26
C LYS A 133 -5.06 -8.82 -8.39
N VAL A 134 -3.73 -8.92 -8.37
CA VAL A 134 -2.86 -8.00 -7.65
C VAL A 134 -2.99 -6.55 -8.14
N ASN A 135 -3.27 -6.33 -9.43
CA ASN A 135 -3.34 -5.03 -10.08
C ASN A 135 -4.78 -4.61 -10.50
N GLU A 136 -5.80 -5.13 -9.83
CA GLU A 136 -7.18 -4.69 -10.08
C GLU A 136 -7.50 -3.43 -9.28
N TYR A 137 -7.94 -2.36 -9.99
CA TYR A 137 -8.28 -1.08 -9.37
C TYR A 137 -9.72 -1.08 -8.84
N LEU A 138 -9.87 -1.04 -7.53
CA LEU A 138 -11.15 -0.94 -6.83
C LEU A 138 -11.36 0.51 -6.36
N PHE A 139 -11.86 1.37 -7.28
CA PHE A 139 -12.23 2.74 -6.95
C PHE A 139 -13.65 2.81 -6.38
N VAL A 140 -13.91 3.71 -5.44
CA VAL A 140 -15.20 3.85 -4.73
C VAL A 140 -16.39 4.13 -5.66
N ASP A 141 -16.15 4.70 -6.84
CA ASP A 141 -17.13 5.05 -7.87
C ASP A 141 -17.38 3.95 -8.91
N LYS A 142 -16.74 2.80 -8.79
CA LYS A 142 -17.07 1.63 -9.61
C LYS A 142 -18.50 1.15 -9.34
N PRO A 143 -19.16 0.51 -10.32
CA PRO A 143 -20.53 0.02 -10.14
C PRO A 143 -20.68 -0.90 -8.90
N ALA A 144 -21.76 -0.69 -8.12
CA ALA A 144 -22.04 -1.51 -6.92
C ALA A 144 -22.07 -3.01 -7.23
N SER A 145 -22.56 -3.39 -8.43
CA SER A 145 -22.59 -4.78 -8.89
C SER A 145 -21.22 -5.47 -8.98
N LEU A 146 -20.13 -4.70 -9.10
CA LEU A 146 -18.76 -5.25 -9.00
C LEU A 146 -18.50 -5.71 -7.56
N TYR A 147 -18.76 -4.83 -6.59
CA TYR A 147 -18.52 -5.10 -5.17
C TYR A 147 -19.44 -6.18 -4.64
N GLU A 148 -20.72 -6.22 -5.07
CA GLU A 148 -21.67 -7.28 -4.72
C GLU A 148 -21.18 -8.66 -5.20
N ARG A 149 -20.61 -8.75 -6.41
CA ARG A 149 -20.01 -10.01 -6.90
C ARG A 149 -18.74 -10.40 -6.14
N LEU A 150 -17.90 -9.43 -5.74
CA LEU A 150 -16.73 -9.71 -4.91
C LEU A 150 -17.17 -10.17 -3.52
N ALA A 151 -18.15 -9.49 -2.91
CA ALA A 151 -18.70 -9.86 -1.61
C ALA A 151 -19.31 -11.26 -1.61
N ALA A 152 -20.05 -11.63 -2.69
CA ALA A 152 -20.63 -12.97 -2.81
C ALA A 152 -19.58 -14.10 -2.92
N ALA A 153 -18.34 -13.77 -3.30
CA ALA A 153 -17.22 -14.72 -3.39
C ALA A 153 -16.29 -14.64 -2.16
N GLU A 154 -16.46 -13.64 -1.29
CA GLU A 154 -15.64 -13.44 -0.11
C GLU A 154 -16.18 -14.26 1.07
N SER A 155 -15.28 -14.87 1.83
CA SER A 155 -15.64 -15.65 3.03
C SER A 155 -15.51 -14.84 4.31
N ASP A 156 -14.71 -13.75 4.27
CA ASP A 156 -14.43 -12.92 5.41
C ASP A 156 -15.29 -11.64 5.39
N PRO A 157 -15.74 -11.14 6.54
CA PRO A 157 -16.64 -9.98 6.58
C PRO A 157 -15.94 -8.64 6.30
N VAL A 158 -14.61 -8.63 6.20
CA VAL A 158 -13.81 -7.45 5.90
C VAL A 158 -12.77 -7.76 4.84
N LEU A 159 -12.73 -6.96 3.77
CA LEU A 159 -11.71 -6.98 2.73
C LEU A 159 -10.93 -5.67 2.75
N ALA A 160 -9.65 -5.71 3.15
CA ALA A 160 -8.74 -4.59 3.15
C ALA A 160 -7.81 -4.65 1.93
N PHE A 161 -7.51 -3.49 1.33
CA PHE A 161 -6.67 -3.40 0.13
C PHE A 161 -6.08 -2.00 -0.07
N GLY A 162 -5.20 -1.83 -1.08
CA GLY A 162 -4.52 -0.60 -1.45
C GLY A 162 -4.65 -0.27 -2.94
N HIS A 163 -3.50 -0.18 -3.62
CA HIS A 163 -3.28 -0.07 -5.07
C HIS A 163 -3.82 1.22 -5.72
N THR A 164 -4.97 1.74 -5.33
CA THR A 164 -5.50 2.98 -5.90
C THR A 164 -4.92 4.23 -5.25
N HIS A 165 -4.29 4.10 -4.07
CA HIS A 165 -3.75 5.17 -3.22
C HIS A 165 -4.81 6.19 -2.75
N LYS A 166 -6.08 5.86 -2.83
CA LYS A 166 -7.21 6.69 -2.43
C LYS A 166 -8.00 5.97 -1.34
N PRO A 167 -7.93 6.42 -0.08
CA PRO A 167 -8.59 5.72 1.02
C PRO A 167 -10.11 5.85 0.96
N TRP A 168 -10.80 4.76 1.24
CA TRP A 168 -12.25 4.75 1.42
C TRP A 168 -12.70 3.49 2.15
N ALA A 169 -13.87 3.53 2.80
CA ALA A 169 -14.51 2.36 3.39
C ALA A 169 -16.01 2.36 3.10
N ARG A 170 -16.54 1.21 2.66
CA ARG A 170 -17.97 1.04 2.37
C ARG A 170 -18.37 -0.44 2.42
N GLU A 171 -19.58 -0.71 2.92
CA GLU A 171 -20.16 -2.04 2.94
C GLU A 171 -20.92 -2.34 1.65
N PHE A 172 -20.71 -3.56 1.10
CA PHE A 172 -21.44 -4.11 -0.04
C PHE A 172 -21.68 -5.59 0.22
N GLY A 173 -22.93 -6.05 0.06
CA GLY A 173 -23.28 -7.46 0.19
C GLY A 173 -22.89 -8.09 1.55
N GLY A 174 -22.82 -7.29 2.62
CA GLY A 174 -22.43 -7.75 3.95
C GLY A 174 -20.92 -7.79 4.22
N VAL A 175 -20.09 -7.42 3.23
CA VAL A 175 -18.64 -7.29 3.38
C VAL A 175 -18.23 -5.82 3.45
N LEU A 176 -17.41 -5.46 4.44
CA LEU A 176 -16.81 -4.13 4.56
C LEU A 176 -15.54 -4.08 3.70
N PHE A 177 -15.57 -3.28 2.63
CA PHE A 177 -14.42 -2.99 1.77
C PHE A 177 -13.67 -1.78 2.31
N ILE A 178 -12.33 -1.89 2.47
CA ILE A 178 -11.47 -0.84 3.01
C ILE A 178 -10.27 -0.65 2.09
N ASN A 179 -10.23 0.47 1.39
CA ASN A 179 -8.97 0.90 0.78
C ASN A 179 -8.17 1.68 1.83
N CYS A 180 -6.97 1.20 2.14
CA CYS A 180 -6.15 1.75 3.22
C CYS A 180 -5.39 3.04 2.84
N GLY A 181 -5.50 3.48 1.59
CA GLY A 181 -4.79 4.65 1.07
C GLY A 181 -3.38 4.31 0.60
N SER A 182 -2.43 5.17 0.87
CA SER A 182 -1.01 4.95 0.57
C SER A 182 -0.14 5.67 1.60
N VAL A 183 0.87 4.97 2.11
CA VAL A 183 1.88 5.55 2.99
C VAL A 183 2.82 6.45 2.20
N GLY A 184 3.33 5.97 1.08
CA GLY A 184 4.44 6.64 0.38
C GLY A 184 4.06 7.51 -0.80
N LYS A 185 2.84 7.32 -1.37
CA LYS A 185 2.42 8.02 -2.60
C LYS A 185 0.90 8.25 -2.63
N PRO A 186 0.32 8.99 -1.67
CA PRO A 186 -1.10 9.33 -1.69
C PRO A 186 -1.54 9.99 -3.00
N LYS A 187 -2.82 9.79 -3.39
CA LYS A 187 -3.44 10.36 -4.60
C LYS A 187 -4.81 10.98 -4.32
N ASP A 188 -4.98 11.57 -3.17
CA ASP A 188 -6.24 12.11 -2.69
C ASP A 188 -6.16 13.59 -2.25
N GLY A 189 -5.06 14.27 -2.64
CA GLY A 189 -4.83 15.68 -2.35
C GLY A 189 -4.21 15.97 -0.98
N ASP A 190 -3.93 14.94 -0.16
CA ASP A 190 -3.26 15.09 1.14
C ASP A 190 -1.93 14.33 1.12
N PRO A 191 -0.76 15.02 1.14
CA PRO A 191 0.55 14.37 0.99
C PRO A 191 1.01 13.59 2.22
N ARG A 192 0.29 13.64 3.34
CA ARG A 192 0.63 12.90 4.55
C ARG A 192 0.46 11.40 4.34
N ALA A 193 1.33 10.61 4.96
CA ALA A 193 1.27 9.16 4.90
C ALA A 193 -0.06 8.63 5.43
N ALA A 194 -0.88 7.98 4.59
CA ALA A 194 -2.19 7.47 4.96
C ALA A 194 -2.14 5.97 5.26
N PHE A 195 -2.88 5.54 6.29
CA PHE A 195 -3.06 4.14 6.66
C PHE A 195 -4.40 3.92 7.37
N ALA A 196 -4.89 2.68 7.38
CA ALA A 196 -6.13 2.34 8.07
C ALA A 196 -5.86 1.82 9.48
N ILE A 197 -6.68 2.23 10.45
CA ILE A 197 -6.75 1.64 11.78
C ILE A 197 -8.09 0.91 11.90
N LEU A 198 -8.01 -0.37 12.21
CA LEU A 198 -9.14 -1.26 12.36
C LEU A 198 -9.40 -1.48 13.85
N HIS A 199 -10.54 -0.98 14.32
CA HIS A 199 -10.95 -1.10 15.72
C HIS A 199 -11.98 -2.22 15.88
N PRO A 200 -11.78 -3.18 16.80
CA PRO A 200 -12.79 -4.20 17.08
C PRO A 200 -14.04 -3.56 17.71
N ALA A 201 -15.21 -3.89 17.19
CA ALA A 201 -16.49 -3.39 17.67
C ALA A 201 -17.53 -4.52 17.74
N ARG A 202 -17.44 -5.37 18.77
CA ARG A 202 -18.20 -6.61 18.93
C ARG A 202 -17.98 -7.56 17.74
N GLU A 203 -19.01 -7.75 16.91
CA GLU A 203 -18.98 -8.60 15.70
C GLU A 203 -18.67 -7.82 14.41
N LYS A 204 -18.18 -6.59 14.53
CA LYS A 204 -17.84 -5.69 13.41
C LYS A 204 -16.46 -5.08 13.60
N VAL A 205 -15.95 -4.48 12.54
CA VAL A 205 -14.77 -3.62 12.55
C VAL A 205 -15.22 -2.20 12.24
N GLN A 206 -14.75 -1.25 13.05
CA GLN A 206 -14.79 0.18 12.71
C GLN A 206 -13.45 0.59 12.13
N VAL A 207 -13.47 1.42 11.10
CA VAL A 207 -12.25 1.86 10.43
C VAL A 207 -12.06 3.36 10.58
N THR A 208 -10.81 3.75 10.85
CA THR A 208 -10.35 5.14 10.80
C THR A 208 -9.19 5.22 9.82
N ILE A 209 -9.21 6.17 8.89
CA ILE A 209 -8.03 6.51 8.10
C ILE A 209 -7.25 7.56 8.89
N ASP A 210 -6.07 7.18 9.37
CA ASP A 210 -5.15 8.09 10.06
C ASP A 210 -4.03 8.55 9.12
N ARG A 211 -3.34 9.62 9.50
CA ARG A 211 -2.28 10.22 8.68
C ARG A 211 -1.11 10.64 9.54
N ALA A 212 0.08 10.38 9.03
CA ALA A 212 1.32 10.81 9.66
C ALA A 212 2.01 11.89 8.82
N ASP A 213 2.42 12.97 9.49
CA ASP A 213 3.22 14.03 8.87
C ASP A 213 4.66 13.57 8.66
N TYR A 214 5.21 13.89 7.49
CA TYR A 214 6.63 13.71 7.16
C TYR A 214 7.09 14.85 6.24
N ASP A 215 8.39 15.02 6.08
CA ASP A 215 8.94 16.04 5.19
C ASP A 215 8.88 15.58 3.72
N ALA A 216 7.71 15.77 3.10
CA ALA A 216 7.50 15.47 1.68
C ALA A 216 8.43 16.30 0.76
N GLY A 217 8.83 17.51 1.18
CA GLY A 217 9.78 18.34 0.45
C GLY A 217 11.17 17.73 0.38
N ALA A 218 11.66 17.21 1.51
CA ALA A 218 12.93 16.49 1.56
C ALA A 218 12.89 15.21 0.70
N VAL A 219 11.80 14.44 0.74
CA VAL A 219 11.65 13.24 -0.10
C VAL A 219 11.60 13.62 -1.58
N ALA A 220 10.87 14.67 -1.96
CA ALA A 220 10.85 15.18 -3.34
C ALA A 220 12.23 15.58 -3.84
N ALA A 221 13.08 16.18 -2.99
CA ALA A 221 14.46 16.46 -3.31
C ALA A 221 15.29 15.18 -3.50
N GLN A 222 15.09 14.17 -2.65
CA GLN A 222 15.76 12.87 -2.78
C GLN A 222 15.35 12.13 -4.08
N VAL A 223 14.07 12.15 -4.46
CA VAL A 223 13.57 11.60 -5.74
C VAL A 223 14.34 12.21 -6.92
N ARG A 224 14.48 13.54 -6.96
CA ARG A 224 15.25 14.24 -8.01
C ARG A 224 16.74 13.88 -7.98
N SER A 225 17.34 13.85 -6.79
CA SER A 225 18.77 13.55 -6.63
C SER A 225 19.11 12.10 -7.01
N ALA A 226 18.17 11.18 -6.87
CA ALA A 226 18.29 9.78 -7.26
C ALA A 226 18.15 9.55 -8.78
N GLY A 227 17.84 10.58 -9.57
CA GLY A 227 17.64 10.48 -11.01
C GLY A 227 16.30 9.89 -11.42
N LEU A 228 15.34 9.80 -10.50
CA LEU A 228 13.95 9.47 -10.82
C LEU A 228 13.26 10.64 -11.55
N PRO A 229 12.21 10.40 -12.35
CA PRO A 229 11.47 11.46 -13.02
C PRO A 229 11.00 12.56 -12.06
N GLY A 230 11.25 13.83 -12.40
CA GLY A 230 10.91 14.98 -11.57
C GLY A 230 9.41 15.10 -11.27
N GLU A 231 8.56 14.60 -12.17
CA GLU A 231 7.11 14.54 -12.02
C GLU A 231 6.68 13.70 -10.80
N TYR A 232 7.47 12.71 -10.39
CA TYR A 232 7.16 11.96 -9.17
C TYR A 232 7.35 12.80 -7.92
N ALA A 233 8.37 13.67 -7.91
CA ALA A 233 8.56 14.63 -6.84
C ALA A 233 7.42 15.65 -6.76
N GLU A 234 6.91 16.12 -7.92
CA GLU A 234 5.78 17.05 -7.98
C GLU A 234 4.48 16.37 -7.55
N LYS A 235 4.19 15.16 -8.07
CA LYS A 235 3.01 14.38 -7.68
C LYS A 235 3.01 14.02 -6.20
N LEU A 236 4.18 13.77 -5.60
CA LEU A 236 4.31 13.53 -4.16
C LEU A 236 3.86 14.74 -3.34
N LEU A 237 4.29 15.95 -3.73
CA LEU A 237 3.94 17.19 -3.03
C LEU A 237 2.47 17.56 -3.18
N LEU A 238 1.85 17.20 -4.30
CA LEU A 238 0.45 17.48 -4.63
C LEU A 238 -0.50 16.35 -4.20
N ALA A 239 0.03 15.20 -3.84
CA ALA A 239 -0.73 13.96 -3.62
C ALA A 239 -1.66 13.63 -4.80
N ALA A 240 -1.08 13.56 -6.03
CA ALA A 240 -1.78 13.45 -7.30
C ALA A 240 -1.33 12.21 -8.13
#